data_da0101a4ac920d77dd8be8543c1af279
#
_entry.id   da0101a4ac920d77dd8be8543c1af279
#
_cell.length_a   1.000
_cell.length_b   1.000
_cell.length_c   1.000
_cell.angle_alpha   90.00
_cell.angle_beta   90.00
_cell.angle_gamma   90.00
#
_symmetry.space_group_name_H-M   'P 1'
#
loop_
_entity.id
_entity.type
_entity.pdbx_description
1 polymer ?
#
loop_
_entity_poly.entity_id
_entity_poly.type
_entity_poly.pdbx_seq_one_letter_code
_entity_poly.pdbx_strand_id
1 'polypeptide(L)'
;TRNRSSAASDVYKRQEYLGDNRLMGMVTDSEFVDIDLDGTKELIVVGEWMPVGVYKIDNGKFINISSKLGLEKSNGLYNTLEVVINKDSFPDIIIGNHGLNSFFRASESHPLTMYVNDFDRNGRTEQIMGMYYGDDLYPVVQLKDLWMQIPSLKKQFLKFENYKNKKMNELFSKEIIEDTDKVYVYNLASVYLKNIKGKEFSLVELPFDAQLSTVNSILVDDFNGDNLYDFIIGGNSTKIKPEYGINTANFSKMFLGTNEGFYALGSYESGLKIKGEIRDIQKLKLKERINYIFSINNSSLKFYEREN
;
A
#
# COMPACT_ATOMS: atom_id res chain seq x y z
N THR A 1 22.02 23.38 -31.94
CA THR A 1 22.36 22.15 -31.17
C THR A 1 22.01 22.36 -29.73
N ARG A 2 20.78 21.95 -29.34
CA ARG A 2 20.36 21.97 -27.91
C ARG A 2 21.13 20.87 -27.16
N ASN A 3 21.85 21.26 -26.13
CA ASN A 3 22.57 20.39 -25.20
C ASN A 3 21.61 19.40 -24.53
N ARG A 4 21.43 18.20 -25.10
CA ARG A 4 20.73 17.09 -24.47
C ARG A 4 21.55 16.41 -23.36
N SER A 5 22.79 16.80 -23.16
CA SER A 5 23.69 16.20 -22.16
C SER A 5 23.45 16.67 -20.72
N SER A 6 22.87 17.87 -20.52
CA SER A 6 22.68 18.40 -19.16
C SER A 6 21.53 17.73 -18.39
N ALA A 7 20.42 17.40 -19.05
CA ALA A 7 19.29 16.77 -18.39
C ALA A 7 19.59 15.31 -17.96
N ALA A 8 20.27 14.53 -18.84
CA ALA A 8 20.65 13.17 -18.49
C ALA A 8 21.68 13.13 -17.35
N SER A 9 22.69 14.03 -17.36
CA SER A 9 23.68 14.12 -16.28
C SER A 9 23.06 14.58 -14.96
N ASP A 10 22.02 15.40 -14.99
CA ASP A 10 21.32 15.88 -13.80
C ASP A 10 20.47 14.76 -13.14
N VAL A 11 19.82 13.93 -13.96
CA VAL A 11 19.10 12.73 -13.49
C VAL A 11 20.06 11.72 -12.83
N TYR A 12 21.21 11.47 -13.43
CA TYR A 12 22.22 10.57 -12.85
C TYR A 12 22.82 11.11 -11.54
N LYS A 13 23.05 12.41 -11.42
CA LYS A 13 23.55 13.04 -10.21
C LYS A 13 22.56 12.92 -9.04
N ARG A 14 21.25 13.01 -9.32
CA ARG A 14 20.22 12.88 -8.27
C ARG A 14 20.15 11.47 -7.68
N GLN A 15 20.49 10.44 -8.45
CA GLN A 15 20.59 9.06 -7.94
C GLN A 15 21.72 8.85 -6.92
N GLU A 16 22.75 9.70 -6.91
CA GLU A 16 23.83 9.64 -5.91
C GLU A 16 23.34 9.99 -4.50
N TYR A 17 22.25 10.78 -4.36
CA TYR A 17 21.65 11.10 -3.06
C TYR A 17 20.94 9.92 -2.41
N LEU A 18 20.50 8.94 -3.19
CA LEU A 18 19.82 7.75 -2.67
C LEU A 18 20.79 6.73 -2.06
N GLY A 19 22.09 6.78 -2.42
CA GLY A 19 23.09 5.83 -1.92
C GLY A 19 22.67 4.38 -2.17
N ASP A 20 22.67 3.57 -1.11
CA ASP A 20 22.26 2.15 -1.16
C ASP A 20 20.72 1.98 -1.22
N ASN A 21 19.95 3.05 -1.06
CA ASN A 21 18.48 3.03 -1.11
C ASN A 21 17.90 3.13 -2.54
N ARG A 22 18.69 2.87 -3.58
CA ARG A 22 18.22 2.93 -4.99
C ARG A 22 17.10 1.96 -5.32
N LEU A 23 17.03 0.85 -4.58
CA LEU A 23 16.01 -0.19 -4.71
C LEU A 23 15.12 -0.17 -3.47
N MET A 24 14.20 0.79 -3.39
CA MET A 24 13.27 0.92 -2.26
C MET A 24 12.14 -0.11 -2.30
N GLY A 25 11.81 -0.66 -3.47
CA GLY A 25 10.69 -1.58 -3.68
C GLY A 25 9.66 -1.04 -4.67
N MET A 26 8.44 -1.54 -4.61
CA MET A 26 7.32 -1.11 -5.46
C MET A 26 6.61 0.09 -4.83
N VAL A 27 7.26 1.24 -4.87
CA VAL A 27 6.73 2.49 -4.31
C VAL A 27 5.46 2.93 -5.04
N THR A 28 4.42 3.24 -4.27
CA THR A 28 3.12 3.73 -4.76
C THR A 28 2.88 5.17 -4.38
N ASP A 29 3.37 5.60 -3.21
CA ASP A 29 3.16 6.96 -2.71
C ASP A 29 4.29 7.41 -1.77
N SER A 30 4.47 8.73 -1.63
CA SER A 30 5.49 9.31 -0.76
C SER A 30 5.18 10.74 -0.39
N GLU A 31 5.57 11.16 0.82
CA GLU A 31 5.40 12.52 1.32
C GLU A 31 6.63 12.98 2.13
N PHE A 32 6.89 14.29 2.10
CA PHE A 32 7.91 14.92 2.93
C PHE A 32 7.28 15.58 4.16
N VAL A 33 7.59 15.09 5.34
CA VAL A 33 7.04 15.58 6.62
C VAL A 33 8.10 15.60 7.70
N ASP A 34 8.09 16.66 8.53
CA ASP A 34 8.95 16.80 9.70
C ASP A 34 8.33 16.00 10.86
N ILE A 35 8.73 14.73 11.00
CA ILE A 35 8.12 13.80 11.95
C ILE A 35 8.57 13.99 13.39
N ASP A 36 9.75 14.57 13.61
CA ASP A 36 10.33 14.78 14.95
C ASP A 36 10.37 16.27 15.37
N LEU A 37 9.85 17.17 14.53
CA LEU A 37 9.77 18.62 14.73
C LEU A 37 11.15 19.26 14.91
N ASP A 38 12.18 18.72 14.25
CA ASP A 38 13.53 19.27 14.26
C ASP A 38 13.75 20.37 13.20
N GLY A 39 12.75 20.63 12.36
CA GLY A 39 12.78 21.59 11.27
C GLY A 39 13.29 21.01 9.95
N THR A 40 13.66 19.73 9.92
CA THR A 40 14.06 19.02 8.71
C THR A 40 12.99 17.98 8.35
N LYS A 41 12.56 17.93 7.09
CA LYS A 41 11.56 16.96 6.66
C LYS A 41 12.21 15.63 6.32
N GLU A 42 11.64 14.55 6.84
CA GLU A 42 11.89 13.18 6.42
C GLU A 42 11.05 12.84 5.20
N LEU A 43 11.56 11.95 4.35
CA LEU A 43 10.81 11.33 3.28
C LEU A 43 10.16 10.04 3.81
N ILE A 44 8.82 9.99 3.75
CA ILE A 44 8.06 8.77 4.02
C ILE A 44 7.66 8.15 2.69
N VAL A 45 7.82 6.84 2.57
CA VAL A 45 7.54 6.07 1.36
C VAL A 45 6.71 4.85 1.71
N VAL A 46 5.64 4.63 0.96
CA VAL A 46 4.81 3.42 1.06
C VAL A 46 4.73 2.72 -0.29
N GLY A 47 4.42 1.45 -0.28
CA GLY A 47 4.29 0.67 -1.51
C GLY A 47 3.88 -0.78 -1.27
N GLU A 48 3.85 -1.55 -2.36
CA GLU A 48 3.51 -2.96 -2.30
C GLU A 48 4.74 -3.81 -1.97
N TRP A 49 4.55 -4.85 -1.15
CA TRP A 49 5.57 -5.83 -0.77
C TRP A 49 6.78 -5.24 -0.04
N MET A 50 6.62 -4.10 0.58
CA MET A 50 7.68 -3.40 1.28
C MET A 50 7.19 -2.82 2.62
N PRO A 51 8.09 -2.60 3.58
CA PRO A 51 7.74 -1.87 4.80
C PRO A 51 7.50 -0.39 4.51
N VAL A 52 6.85 0.30 5.42
CA VAL A 52 6.83 1.77 5.41
C VAL A 52 8.28 2.27 5.57
N GLY A 53 8.75 2.98 4.56
CA GLY A 53 10.10 3.56 4.53
C GLY A 53 10.10 4.96 5.11
N VAL A 54 11.00 5.25 6.06
CA VAL A 54 11.25 6.60 6.55
C VAL A 54 12.73 6.92 6.38
N TYR A 55 13.00 8.01 5.68
CA TYR A 55 14.36 8.40 5.29
C TYR A 55 14.66 9.82 5.75
N LYS A 56 15.68 9.96 6.59
CA LYS A 56 16.22 11.27 6.99
C LYS A 56 17.32 11.70 6.00
N ILE A 57 17.38 13.00 5.72
CA ILE A 57 18.46 13.57 4.90
C ILE A 57 19.63 13.93 5.82
N ASP A 58 20.76 13.28 5.64
CA ASP A 58 22.02 13.60 6.31
C ASP A 58 23.13 13.82 5.29
N ASN A 59 23.81 14.97 5.36
CA ASN A 59 24.86 15.36 4.42
C ASN A 59 24.48 15.18 2.94
N GLY A 60 23.21 15.46 2.60
CA GLY A 60 22.65 15.33 1.25
C GLY A 60 22.38 13.90 0.81
N LYS A 61 22.39 12.91 1.72
CA LYS A 61 22.05 11.52 1.44
C LYS A 61 20.83 11.08 2.25
N PHE A 62 20.01 10.22 1.65
CA PHE A 62 18.88 9.58 2.34
C PHE A 62 19.39 8.41 3.21
N ILE A 63 19.15 8.50 4.50
CA ILE A 63 19.46 7.46 5.48
C ILE A 63 18.13 6.81 5.92
N ASN A 64 17.99 5.51 5.71
CA ASN A 64 16.84 4.76 6.18
C ASN A 64 16.83 4.66 7.71
N ILE A 65 15.78 5.18 8.35
CA ILE A 65 15.59 5.16 9.81
C ILE A 65 14.36 4.35 10.23
N SER A 66 13.70 3.64 9.31
CA SER A 66 12.44 2.91 9.56
C SER A 66 12.54 1.93 10.73
N SER A 67 13.64 1.19 10.84
CA SER A 67 13.85 0.25 11.93
C SER A 67 13.97 0.92 13.29
N LYS A 68 14.56 2.10 13.36
CA LYS A 68 14.64 2.88 14.60
C LYS A 68 13.27 3.39 15.06
N LEU A 69 12.31 3.44 14.14
CA LEU A 69 10.96 3.90 14.37
C LEU A 69 9.96 2.74 14.55
N GLY A 70 10.43 1.48 14.61
CA GLY A 70 9.60 0.30 14.83
C GLY A 70 8.84 -0.21 13.60
N LEU A 71 9.32 0.13 12.38
CA LEU A 71 8.59 -0.13 11.13
C LEU A 71 9.13 -1.32 10.32
N GLU A 72 10.06 -2.13 10.84
CA GLU A 72 10.68 -3.24 10.10
C GLU A 72 9.68 -4.30 9.61
N LYS A 73 8.61 -4.51 10.35
CA LYS A 73 7.56 -5.50 10.04
C LYS A 73 6.26 -4.86 9.59
N SER A 74 6.32 -3.64 9.08
CA SER A 74 5.15 -2.92 8.57
C SER A 74 4.79 -3.26 7.12
N ASN A 75 5.38 -4.28 6.50
CA ASN A 75 5.17 -4.62 5.10
C ASN A 75 3.69 -4.83 4.78
N GLY A 76 3.21 -4.12 3.76
CA GLY A 76 1.83 -4.16 3.29
C GLY A 76 1.72 -4.19 1.77
N LEU A 77 0.48 -4.08 1.29
CA LEU A 77 0.11 -3.76 -0.09
C LEU A 77 -0.46 -2.34 -0.09
N TYR A 78 0.37 -1.39 0.28
CA TYR A 78 -0.03 0.00 0.44
C TYR A 78 -0.17 0.70 -0.90
N ASN A 79 -1.15 1.60 -1.01
CA ASN A 79 -1.43 2.33 -2.25
C ASN A 79 -1.25 3.85 -2.08
N THR A 80 -1.51 4.39 -0.90
CA THR A 80 -1.51 5.84 -0.65
C THR A 80 -1.22 6.13 0.82
N LEU A 81 -0.75 7.33 1.09
CA LEU A 81 -0.59 7.87 2.43
C LEU A 81 -1.10 9.32 2.50
N GLU A 82 -1.49 9.75 3.68
CA GLU A 82 -1.82 11.15 3.99
C GLU A 82 -1.35 11.51 5.39
N VAL A 83 -0.87 12.74 5.54
CA VAL A 83 -0.37 13.26 6.80
C VAL A 83 -1.49 13.94 7.59
N VAL A 84 -1.57 13.61 8.86
CA VAL A 84 -2.53 14.18 9.82
C VAL A 84 -1.78 14.83 10.96
N ILE A 85 -2.06 16.10 11.25
CA ILE A 85 -1.50 16.79 12.42
C ILE A 85 -2.56 16.87 13.51
N ASN A 86 -2.39 16.07 14.56
CA ASN A 86 -3.30 16.07 15.70
C ASN A 86 -2.95 17.14 16.76
N LYS A 87 -3.60 17.08 17.94
CA LYS A 87 -3.42 18.06 19.02
C LYS A 87 -2.03 18.06 19.67
N ASP A 88 -1.28 16.97 19.54
CA ASP A 88 0.08 16.90 20.10
C ASP A 88 1.14 17.51 19.16
N SER A 89 0.72 17.97 18.00
CA SER A 89 1.50 18.60 16.93
C SER A 89 2.48 17.69 16.19
N PHE A 90 2.68 16.43 16.63
CA PHE A 90 3.47 15.47 15.88
C PHE A 90 2.65 14.91 14.71
N PRO A 91 3.22 14.92 13.50
CA PRO A 91 2.50 14.40 12.34
C PRO A 91 2.27 12.89 12.46
N ASP A 92 1.01 12.49 12.39
CA ASP A 92 0.58 11.10 12.22
C ASP A 92 0.34 10.82 10.73
N ILE A 93 0.18 9.55 10.35
CA ILE A 93 0.02 9.17 8.95
C ILE A 93 -1.11 8.16 8.80
N ILE A 94 -2.03 8.43 7.89
CA ILE A 94 -3.05 7.47 7.46
C ILE A 94 -2.53 6.78 6.19
N ILE A 95 -2.58 5.44 6.15
CA ILE A 95 -2.10 4.66 5.01
C ILE A 95 -3.22 3.76 4.50
N GLY A 96 -3.53 3.90 3.21
CA GLY A 96 -4.43 3.03 2.48
C GLY A 96 -3.77 1.74 2.04
N ASN A 97 -4.44 0.60 2.27
CA ASN A 97 -3.95 -0.73 1.96
C ASN A 97 -5.01 -1.53 1.17
N HIS A 98 -4.72 -2.80 0.92
CA HIS A 98 -5.59 -3.75 0.21
C HIS A 98 -6.93 -3.98 0.91
N GLY A 99 -6.97 -3.88 2.23
CA GLY A 99 -8.14 -4.15 3.06
C GLY A 99 -8.26 -5.63 3.45
N LEU A 100 -9.11 -5.88 4.44
CA LEU A 100 -9.28 -7.21 5.05
C LEU A 100 -10.42 -8.03 4.41
N ASN A 101 -11.31 -7.39 3.65
CA ASN A 101 -12.41 -8.06 2.96
C ASN A 101 -11.97 -8.57 1.57
N SER A 102 -10.99 -9.46 1.55
CA SER A 102 -10.42 -10.02 0.34
C SER A 102 -10.15 -11.52 0.47
N PHE A 103 -9.73 -12.14 -0.63
CA PHE A 103 -9.27 -13.52 -0.64
C PHE A 103 -7.98 -13.70 0.18
N PHE A 104 -7.08 -12.73 0.15
CA PHE A 104 -5.78 -12.81 0.77
C PHE A 104 -5.85 -12.72 2.30
N ARG A 105 -4.91 -13.40 2.95
CA ARG A 105 -4.71 -13.40 4.40
C ARG A 105 -3.23 -13.20 4.68
N ALA A 106 -2.93 -12.36 5.65
CA ALA A 106 -1.57 -12.10 6.10
C ALA A 106 -1.55 -11.82 7.60
N SER A 107 -0.48 -12.22 8.25
CA SER A 107 -0.16 -11.85 9.62
C SER A 107 1.35 -11.92 9.81
N GLU A 108 1.86 -11.47 10.94
CA GLU A 108 3.29 -11.55 11.24
C GLU A 108 3.78 -13.01 11.31
N SER A 109 2.97 -13.93 11.86
CA SER A 109 3.31 -15.35 11.95
C SER A 109 3.07 -16.12 10.64
N HIS A 110 2.11 -15.65 9.80
CA HIS A 110 1.72 -16.27 8.53
C HIS A 110 1.66 -15.21 7.44
N PRO A 111 2.82 -14.71 6.99
CA PRO A 111 2.86 -13.66 5.98
C PRO A 111 2.41 -14.16 4.61
N LEU A 112 1.72 -13.29 3.85
CA LEU A 112 1.62 -13.50 2.42
C LEU A 112 3.03 -13.38 1.84
N THR A 113 3.47 -14.39 1.10
CA THR A 113 4.87 -14.53 0.67
C THR A 113 4.96 -14.55 -0.85
N MET A 114 5.86 -13.77 -1.43
CA MET A 114 6.20 -13.83 -2.85
C MET A 114 7.58 -14.47 -3.00
N TYR A 115 7.64 -15.56 -3.76
CA TYR A 115 8.88 -16.21 -4.19
C TYR A 115 9.29 -15.61 -5.53
N VAL A 116 10.52 -15.16 -5.65
CA VAL A 116 11.06 -14.47 -6.83
C VAL A 116 12.35 -15.13 -7.26
N ASN A 117 12.36 -15.79 -8.43
CA ASN A 117 13.53 -16.45 -8.99
C ASN A 117 13.34 -16.70 -10.50
N ASP A 118 14.39 -17.04 -11.21
CA ASP A 118 14.35 -17.70 -12.52
C ASP A 118 14.25 -19.22 -12.30
N PHE A 119 12.99 -19.69 -12.06
CA PHE A 119 12.74 -21.07 -11.64
C PHE A 119 13.04 -22.12 -12.69
N ASP A 120 13.02 -21.78 -13.95
CA ASP A 120 13.31 -22.73 -15.06
C ASP A 120 14.63 -22.42 -15.78
N ARG A 121 15.40 -21.44 -15.28
CA ARG A 121 16.70 -21.02 -15.79
C ARG A 121 16.68 -20.55 -17.23
N ASN A 122 15.61 -19.85 -17.60
CA ASN A 122 15.41 -19.30 -18.93
C ASN A 122 15.90 -17.85 -19.10
N GLY A 123 16.45 -17.23 -18.04
CA GLY A 123 16.92 -15.85 -17.99
C GLY A 123 15.83 -14.84 -17.70
N ARG A 124 14.63 -15.28 -17.29
CA ARG A 124 13.51 -14.42 -16.87
C ARG A 124 13.13 -14.76 -15.45
N THR A 125 12.79 -13.74 -14.68
CA THR A 125 12.35 -13.90 -13.30
C THR A 125 10.84 -14.10 -13.25
N GLU A 126 10.40 -15.16 -12.56
CA GLU A 126 9.00 -15.39 -12.24
C GLU A 126 8.69 -15.05 -10.80
N GLN A 127 7.40 -14.76 -10.53
CA GLN A 127 6.88 -14.50 -9.20
C GLN A 127 5.78 -15.51 -8.86
N ILE A 128 5.93 -16.17 -7.72
CA ILE A 128 4.94 -17.15 -7.23
C ILE A 128 4.50 -16.75 -5.84
N MET A 129 3.24 -16.35 -5.72
CA MET A 129 2.65 -15.97 -4.44
C MET A 129 2.21 -17.19 -3.67
N GLY A 130 2.56 -17.26 -2.39
CA GLY A 130 2.14 -18.26 -1.42
C GLY A 130 1.35 -17.66 -0.28
N MET A 131 0.34 -18.39 0.19
CA MET A 131 -0.49 -18.04 1.34
C MET A 131 -0.60 -19.23 2.28
N TYR A 132 -0.63 -18.97 3.58
CA TYR A 132 -0.75 -20.02 4.60
C TYR A 132 -2.19 -20.52 4.72
N TYR A 133 -2.32 -21.83 4.84
CA TYR A 133 -3.50 -22.55 5.29
C TYR A 133 -3.10 -23.46 6.46
N GLY A 134 -3.49 -23.11 7.67
CA GLY A 134 -2.85 -23.66 8.86
C GLY A 134 -1.39 -23.25 8.91
N ASP A 135 -0.50 -24.19 9.23
CA ASP A 135 0.95 -23.93 9.32
C ASP A 135 1.69 -24.14 8.00
N ASP A 136 0.99 -24.46 6.93
CA ASP A 136 1.58 -24.78 5.64
C ASP A 136 1.38 -23.67 4.61
N LEU A 137 2.44 -23.36 3.86
CA LEU A 137 2.44 -22.37 2.79
C LEU A 137 2.10 -23.03 1.45
N TYR A 138 0.99 -22.60 0.82
CA TYR A 138 0.54 -23.11 -0.46
C TYR A 138 0.62 -22.04 -1.55
N PRO A 139 0.89 -22.43 -2.82
CA PRO A 139 0.84 -21.50 -3.93
C PRO A 139 -0.59 -21.02 -4.17
N VAL A 140 -0.76 -19.70 -4.35
CA VAL A 140 -2.04 -19.09 -4.68
C VAL A 140 -2.34 -19.21 -6.18
N VAL A 141 -1.29 -19.35 -6.99
CA VAL A 141 -1.39 -19.40 -8.45
C VAL A 141 -2.07 -20.68 -8.92
N GLN A 142 -2.97 -20.57 -9.92
CA GLN A 142 -3.57 -21.74 -10.57
C GLN A 142 -2.55 -22.48 -11.43
N LEU A 143 -2.70 -23.81 -11.56
CA LEU A 143 -1.78 -24.64 -12.33
C LEU A 143 -1.61 -24.19 -13.78
N LYS A 144 -2.68 -23.71 -14.43
CA LYS A 144 -2.61 -23.19 -15.80
C LYS A 144 -1.72 -21.95 -15.92
N ASP A 145 -1.83 -21.04 -14.96
CA ASP A 145 -1.03 -19.83 -14.94
C ASP A 145 0.44 -20.15 -14.63
N LEU A 146 0.65 -21.12 -13.74
CA LEU A 146 1.99 -21.60 -13.44
C LEU A 146 2.66 -22.25 -14.68
N TRP A 147 1.90 -22.99 -15.49
CA TRP A 147 2.41 -23.52 -16.77
C TRP A 147 2.70 -22.45 -17.82
N MET A 148 2.00 -21.31 -17.77
CA MET A 148 2.29 -20.20 -18.67
C MET A 148 3.57 -19.47 -18.28
N GLN A 149 3.81 -19.35 -16.99
CA GLN A 149 5.03 -18.74 -16.47
C GLN A 149 6.24 -19.69 -16.60
N ILE A 150 6.07 -20.95 -16.19
CA ILE A 150 7.14 -21.97 -16.09
C ILE A 150 6.72 -23.21 -16.87
N PRO A 151 6.92 -23.25 -18.20
CA PRO A 151 6.47 -24.36 -19.06
C PRO A 151 7.07 -25.72 -18.70
N SER A 152 8.25 -25.76 -18.09
CA SER A 152 8.92 -26.98 -17.64
C SER A 152 8.09 -27.76 -16.63
N LEU A 153 7.28 -27.10 -15.80
CA LEU A 153 6.40 -27.72 -14.80
C LEU A 153 5.27 -28.55 -15.41
N LYS A 154 4.95 -28.40 -16.71
CA LYS A 154 3.98 -29.29 -17.39
C LYS A 154 4.37 -30.76 -17.32
N LYS A 155 5.67 -31.04 -17.30
CA LYS A 155 6.17 -32.44 -17.21
C LYS A 155 5.97 -33.00 -15.79
N GLN A 156 6.10 -32.17 -14.79
CA GLN A 156 5.98 -32.55 -13.38
C GLN A 156 4.51 -32.64 -12.93
N PHE A 157 3.69 -31.70 -13.34
CA PHE A 157 2.28 -31.58 -12.95
C PHE A 157 1.37 -31.71 -14.19
N LEU A 158 1.26 -32.91 -14.74
CA LEU A 158 0.42 -33.16 -15.93
C LEU A 158 -1.07 -33.02 -15.67
N LYS A 159 -1.51 -33.26 -14.45
CA LYS A 159 -2.91 -33.21 -14.02
C LYS A 159 -3.05 -32.34 -12.76
N PHE A 160 -4.23 -31.78 -12.59
CA PHE A 160 -4.55 -31.00 -11.37
C PHE A 160 -4.36 -31.81 -10.08
N GLU A 161 -4.65 -33.10 -10.12
CA GLU A 161 -4.45 -34.00 -8.98
C GLU A 161 -2.99 -34.07 -8.49
N ASN A 162 -2.02 -33.90 -9.40
CA ASN A 162 -0.60 -33.87 -9.06
C ASN A 162 -0.15 -32.58 -8.41
N TYR A 163 -0.88 -31.50 -8.67
CA TYR A 163 -0.63 -30.14 -8.11
C TYR A 163 -1.46 -29.87 -6.87
N LYS A 164 -2.64 -30.48 -6.78
CA LYS A 164 -3.55 -30.32 -5.64
C LYS A 164 -2.81 -30.61 -4.33
N ASN A 165 -2.95 -29.70 -3.37
CA ASN A 165 -2.33 -29.77 -2.04
C ASN A 165 -0.79 -29.76 -2.03
N LYS A 166 -0.14 -29.33 -3.13
CA LYS A 166 1.31 -29.11 -3.13
C LYS A 166 1.66 -27.85 -2.38
N LYS A 167 2.55 -27.97 -1.40
CA LYS A 167 3.11 -26.85 -0.67
C LYS A 167 4.15 -26.11 -1.52
N MET A 168 4.44 -24.86 -1.21
CA MET A 168 5.43 -24.05 -1.95
C MET A 168 6.79 -24.73 -2.07
N ASN A 169 7.26 -25.38 -1.01
CA ASN A 169 8.55 -26.08 -0.98
C ASN A 169 8.55 -27.42 -1.71
N GLU A 170 7.41 -27.87 -2.24
CA GLU A 170 7.29 -29.08 -3.04
C GLU A 170 7.20 -28.84 -4.55
N LEU A 171 7.15 -27.56 -4.96
CA LEU A 171 7.06 -27.19 -6.38
C LEU A 171 8.40 -27.30 -7.09
N PHE A 172 9.50 -27.09 -6.40
CA PHE A 172 10.85 -27.05 -6.93
C PHE A 172 11.82 -27.84 -6.06
N SER A 173 13.03 -28.07 -6.57
CA SER A 173 14.09 -28.69 -5.77
C SER A 173 14.48 -27.81 -4.58
N LYS A 174 15.04 -28.44 -3.54
CA LYS A 174 15.48 -27.73 -2.34
C LYS A 174 16.48 -26.61 -2.66
N GLU A 175 17.39 -26.85 -3.59
CA GLU A 175 18.40 -25.89 -4.03
C GLU A 175 17.76 -24.63 -4.63
N ILE A 176 16.75 -24.80 -5.50
CA ILE A 176 16.01 -23.67 -6.10
C ILE A 176 15.29 -22.87 -5.00
N ILE A 177 14.64 -23.56 -4.05
CA ILE A 177 13.91 -22.90 -2.95
C ILE A 177 14.85 -22.12 -2.01
N GLU A 178 16.05 -22.66 -1.76
CA GLU A 178 17.06 -21.99 -0.92
C GLU A 178 17.68 -20.77 -1.62
N ASP A 179 17.83 -20.81 -2.94
CA ASP A 179 18.34 -19.69 -3.78
C ASP A 179 17.26 -18.68 -4.17
N THR A 180 16.04 -18.83 -3.70
CA THR A 180 14.90 -17.99 -4.06
C THR A 180 14.79 -16.79 -3.12
N ASP A 181 14.71 -15.58 -3.68
CA ASP A 181 14.37 -14.37 -2.95
C ASP A 181 12.92 -14.43 -2.48
N LYS A 182 12.68 -13.93 -1.27
CA LYS A 182 11.34 -13.93 -0.66
C LYS A 182 11.03 -12.54 -0.14
N VAL A 183 9.87 -12.02 -0.54
CA VAL A 183 9.32 -10.79 0.01
C VAL A 183 8.00 -11.11 0.72
N TYR A 184 7.70 -10.34 1.75
CA TYR A 184 6.64 -10.64 2.70
C TYR A 184 5.67 -9.48 2.83
N VAL A 185 4.40 -9.80 3.04
CA VAL A 185 3.37 -8.88 3.52
C VAL A 185 2.85 -9.41 4.85
N TYR A 186 2.92 -8.59 5.88
CA TYR A 186 2.46 -8.93 7.23
C TYR A 186 1.08 -8.34 7.52
N ASN A 187 0.74 -7.24 6.85
CA ASN A 187 -0.49 -6.50 7.10
C ASN A 187 -1.22 -6.13 5.81
N LEU A 188 -2.51 -6.42 5.74
CA LEU A 188 -3.40 -6.02 4.65
C LEU A 188 -4.37 -4.90 5.07
N ALA A 189 -4.45 -4.58 6.37
CA ALA A 189 -5.32 -3.53 6.87
C ALA A 189 -4.83 -2.15 6.45
N SER A 190 -5.74 -1.24 6.11
CA SER A 190 -5.49 0.19 6.11
C SER A 190 -5.26 0.66 7.54
N VAL A 191 -4.24 1.49 7.75
CA VAL A 191 -3.72 1.76 9.09
C VAL A 191 -3.53 3.25 9.35
N TYR A 192 -3.50 3.57 10.63
CA TYR A 192 -3.09 4.85 11.18
C TYR A 192 -1.76 4.65 11.91
N LEU A 193 -0.71 5.28 11.43
CA LEU A 193 0.57 5.33 12.12
C LEU A 193 0.57 6.49 13.09
N LYS A 194 0.39 6.17 14.36
CA LYS A 194 0.46 7.14 15.44
C LYS A 194 1.91 7.45 15.77
N ASN A 195 2.29 8.70 15.60
CA ASN A 195 3.62 9.19 15.93
C ASN A 195 3.78 9.37 17.45
N ILE A 196 4.74 8.68 18.03
CA ILE A 196 5.05 8.79 19.46
C ILE A 196 6.21 9.77 19.64
N LYS A 197 5.89 11.06 19.53
CA LYS A 197 6.82 12.19 19.76
C LYS A 197 8.11 12.11 18.91
N GLY A 198 7.98 11.71 17.65
CA GLY A 198 9.09 11.63 16.70
C GLY A 198 10.07 10.48 16.93
N LYS A 199 9.78 9.55 17.86
CA LYS A 199 10.72 8.50 18.27
C LYS A 199 10.33 7.12 17.79
N GLU A 200 9.06 6.87 17.61
CA GLU A 200 8.47 5.58 17.28
C GLU A 200 7.12 5.80 16.61
N PHE A 201 6.70 4.89 15.75
CA PHE A 201 5.34 4.81 15.24
C PHE A 201 4.63 3.59 15.80
N SER A 202 3.40 3.80 16.29
CA SER A 202 2.48 2.73 16.64
C SER A 202 1.51 2.50 15.50
N LEU A 203 1.45 1.27 14.99
CA LEU A 203 0.57 0.85 13.90
C LEU A 203 -0.80 0.49 14.47
N VAL A 204 -1.82 1.24 14.12
CA VAL A 204 -3.21 1.04 14.57
C VAL A 204 -4.09 0.80 13.36
N GLU A 205 -4.88 -0.28 13.37
CA GLU A 205 -5.84 -0.53 12.30
C GLU A 205 -6.93 0.56 12.27
N LEU A 206 -7.26 1.04 11.09
CA LEU A 206 -8.42 1.91 10.89
C LEU A 206 -9.72 1.14 11.16
N PRO A 207 -10.83 1.84 11.43
CA PRO A 207 -12.13 1.20 11.64
C PRO A 207 -12.50 0.23 10.51
N PHE A 208 -13.33 -0.76 10.83
CA PHE A 208 -13.73 -1.86 9.93
C PHE A 208 -14.21 -1.37 8.55
N ASP A 209 -14.91 -0.24 8.50
CA ASP A 209 -15.39 0.35 7.24
C ASP A 209 -14.26 0.72 6.27
N ALA A 210 -13.05 1.01 6.76
CA ALA A 210 -11.87 1.26 5.93
C ALA A 210 -11.24 -0.04 5.39
N GLN A 211 -11.65 -1.20 5.92
CA GLN A 211 -11.10 -2.51 5.55
C GLN A 211 -11.94 -3.24 4.49
N LEU A 212 -13.06 -2.66 4.06
CA LEU A 212 -14.02 -3.32 3.18
C LEU A 212 -13.54 -3.48 1.73
N SER A 213 -12.58 -2.67 1.31
CA SER A 213 -11.98 -2.72 -0.03
C SER A 213 -10.64 -2.02 -0.04
N THR A 214 -9.90 -2.18 -1.15
CA THR A 214 -8.65 -1.45 -1.40
C THR A 214 -8.88 0.06 -1.30
N VAL A 215 -8.00 0.76 -0.58
CA VAL A 215 -7.99 2.22 -0.46
C VAL A 215 -6.89 2.77 -1.37
N ASN A 216 -7.28 3.55 -2.39
CA ASN A 216 -6.35 4.11 -3.39
C ASN A 216 -6.09 5.61 -3.18
N SER A 217 -6.96 6.29 -2.46
CA SER A 217 -6.82 7.72 -2.16
C SER A 217 -7.45 8.05 -0.82
N ILE A 218 -6.83 8.99 -0.13
CA ILE A 218 -7.28 9.56 1.14
C ILE A 218 -7.28 11.07 0.97
N LEU A 219 -8.26 11.75 1.54
CA LEU A 219 -8.29 13.19 1.65
C LEU A 219 -8.56 13.56 3.10
N VAL A 220 -7.67 14.31 3.70
CA VAL A 220 -7.77 14.80 5.08
C VAL A 220 -8.26 16.24 5.10
N ASP A 221 -9.27 16.54 5.93
CA ASP A 221 -9.79 17.88 6.17
C ASP A 221 -10.55 17.88 7.52
N ASP A 222 -10.90 19.04 8.03
CA ASP A 222 -11.89 19.19 9.10
C ASP A 222 -13.26 19.39 8.45
N PHE A 223 -14.03 18.30 8.28
CA PHE A 223 -15.32 18.35 7.58
C PHE A 223 -16.45 18.89 8.43
N ASN A 224 -16.39 18.76 9.75
CA ASN A 224 -17.45 19.16 10.67
C ASN A 224 -17.17 20.47 11.43
N GLY A 225 -15.96 21.01 11.35
CA GLY A 225 -15.56 22.28 11.96
C GLY A 225 -15.23 22.18 13.46
N ASP A 226 -14.88 20.99 13.95
CA ASP A 226 -14.56 20.76 15.37
C ASP A 226 -13.06 20.90 15.69
N ASN A 227 -12.24 21.26 14.68
CA ASN A 227 -10.78 21.36 14.73
C ASN A 227 -10.08 20.02 15.01
N LEU A 228 -10.73 18.89 14.74
CA LEU A 228 -10.09 17.61 14.58
C LEU A 228 -9.99 17.26 13.10
N TYR A 229 -8.97 16.51 12.73
CA TYR A 229 -8.87 16.05 11.36
C TYR A 229 -9.76 14.84 11.13
N ASP A 230 -10.57 14.97 10.10
CA ASP A 230 -11.39 13.92 9.53
C ASP A 230 -10.74 13.44 8.23
N PHE A 231 -11.21 12.34 7.68
CA PHE A 231 -10.75 11.93 6.35
C PHE A 231 -11.84 11.22 5.54
N ILE A 232 -11.69 11.30 4.22
CA ILE A 232 -12.47 10.54 3.24
C ILE A 232 -11.54 9.55 2.56
N ILE A 233 -12.02 8.31 2.37
CA ILE A 233 -11.35 7.31 1.57
C ILE A 233 -12.05 7.09 0.24
N GLY A 234 -11.24 6.88 -0.80
CA GLY A 234 -11.65 6.39 -2.10
C GLY A 234 -10.89 5.12 -2.47
N GLY A 235 -11.51 4.22 -3.20
CA GLY A 235 -10.83 2.98 -3.49
C GLY A 235 -11.58 2.09 -4.46
N ASN A 236 -11.52 0.81 -4.21
CA ASN A 236 -11.94 -0.33 -5.02
C ASN A 236 -10.90 -0.75 -6.06
N SER A 237 -10.98 -2.02 -6.45
CA SER A 237 -10.20 -2.60 -7.53
C SER A 237 -11.06 -3.62 -8.29
N THR A 238 -11.27 -3.37 -9.58
CA THR A 238 -12.14 -4.19 -10.44
C THR A 238 -11.38 -5.03 -11.45
N LYS A 239 -10.11 -4.72 -11.70
CA LYS A 239 -9.24 -5.43 -12.65
C LYS A 239 -8.34 -6.42 -11.95
N ILE A 240 -8.93 -7.31 -11.15
CA ILE A 240 -8.25 -8.41 -10.47
C ILE A 240 -8.61 -9.70 -11.19
N LYS A 241 -7.75 -10.72 -11.10
CA LYS A 241 -8.06 -12.05 -11.60
C LYS A 241 -9.36 -12.55 -10.96
N PRO A 242 -10.30 -13.13 -11.76
CA PRO A 242 -11.62 -13.55 -11.26
C PRO A 242 -11.59 -14.48 -10.05
N GLU A 243 -10.57 -15.33 -9.95
CA GLU A 243 -10.39 -16.28 -8.86
C GLU A 243 -10.13 -15.63 -7.50
N TYR A 244 -9.68 -14.37 -7.46
CA TYR A 244 -9.43 -13.64 -6.21
C TYR A 244 -10.60 -12.76 -5.80
N GLY A 245 -11.63 -12.64 -6.68
CA GLY A 245 -12.77 -11.78 -6.49
C GLY A 245 -12.46 -10.30 -6.74
N ILE A 246 -13.49 -9.51 -7.02
CA ILE A 246 -13.39 -8.07 -7.22
C ILE A 246 -13.59 -7.32 -5.89
N ASN A 247 -12.82 -6.28 -5.65
CA ASN A 247 -12.93 -5.41 -4.49
C ASN A 247 -13.77 -4.17 -4.85
N THR A 248 -15.06 -4.16 -4.50
CA THR A 248 -16.01 -3.09 -4.86
C THR A 248 -16.91 -2.63 -3.71
N ALA A 249 -16.54 -2.96 -2.48
CA ALA A 249 -17.37 -2.70 -1.31
C ALA A 249 -17.20 -1.28 -0.73
N ASN A 250 -16.29 -0.47 -1.26
CA ASN A 250 -16.11 0.93 -0.86
C ASN A 250 -16.99 1.84 -1.73
N PHE A 251 -17.76 2.71 -1.08
CA PHE A 251 -18.64 3.72 -1.72
C PHE A 251 -18.22 5.15 -1.37
N SER A 252 -16.95 5.38 -1.06
CA SER A 252 -16.40 6.54 -0.37
C SER A 252 -16.98 6.70 1.03
N LYS A 253 -16.14 6.45 1.99
CA LYS A 253 -16.47 6.61 3.41
C LYS A 253 -15.80 7.84 3.96
N MET A 254 -16.55 8.59 4.78
CA MET A 254 -16.03 9.66 5.62
C MET A 254 -15.84 9.12 7.03
N PHE A 255 -14.74 9.48 7.64
CA PHE A 255 -14.39 9.15 9.01
C PHE A 255 -14.17 10.45 9.77
N LEU A 256 -14.86 10.60 10.89
CA LEU A 256 -14.66 11.73 11.78
C LEU A 256 -13.63 11.40 12.85
N GLY A 257 -12.74 12.36 13.08
CA GLY A 257 -11.75 12.29 14.12
C GLY A 257 -12.36 12.48 15.52
N THR A 258 -11.78 11.82 16.50
CA THR A 258 -12.08 11.98 17.92
C THR A 258 -10.79 12.04 18.72
N ASN A 259 -10.89 12.29 20.03
CA ASN A 259 -9.72 12.21 20.90
C ASN A 259 -9.18 10.77 21.06
N GLU A 260 -9.97 9.74 20.70
CA GLU A 260 -9.64 8.33 20.87
C GLU A 260 -9.32 7.62 19.55
N GLY A 261 -9.57 8.25 18.40
CA GLY A 261 -9.38 7.67 17.07
C GLY A 261 -10.42 8.18 16.07
N PHE A 262 -10.87 7.30 15.19
CA PHE A 262 -11.80 7.65 14.11
C PHE A 262 -13.05 6.78 14.13
N TYR A 263 -14.19 7.33 13.70
CA TYR A 263 -15.40 6.55 13.44
C TYR A 263 -15.99 6.86 12.08
N ALA A 264 -16.57 5.85 11.44
CA ALA A 264 -17.13 5.96 10.10
C ALA A 264 -18.53 6.57 10.13
N LEU A 265 -18.81 7.56 9.26
CA LEU A 265 -20.16 8.05 9.03
C LEU A 265 -20.91 7.15 8.04
N GLY A 266 -22.22 7.01 8.25
CA GLY A 266 -23.13 6.43 7.28
C GLY A 266 -23.19 7.27 5.99
N SER A 267 -23.47 6.63 4.85
CA SER A 267 -23.64 7.37 3.57
C SER A 267 -24.79 8.36 3.57
N TYR A 268 -25.78 8.16 4.43
CA TYR A 268 -26.90 9.10 4.62
C TYR A 268 -26.47 10.35 5.39
N GLU A 269 -25.61 10.19 6.39
CA GLU A 269 -25.12 11.28 7.23
C GLU A 269 -24.05 12.12 6.49
N SER A 270 -23.14 11.47 5.79
CA SER A 270 -22.08 12.14 5.03
C SER A 270 -22.50 12.66 3.67
N GLY A 271 -23.66 12.23 3.14
CA GLY A 271 -24.08 12.47 1.75
C GLY A 271 -23.24 11.76 0.70
N LEU A 272 -22.16 11.06 1.08
CA LEU A 272 -21.25 10.39 0.15
C LEU A 272 -21.77 8.99 -0.23
N LYS A 273 -21.95 8.77 -1.54
CA LYS A 273 -22.27 7.46 -2.11
C LYS A 273 -21.72 7.35 -3.53
N ILE A 274 -20.43 7.14 -3.65
CA ILE A 274 -19.76 7.09 -4.94
C ILE A 274 -19.39 5.64 -5.25
N LYS A 275 -19.92 5.14 -6.37
CA LYS A 275 -19.57 3.82 -6.91
C LYS A 275 -18.41 3.96 -7.90
N GLY A 276 -17.60 2.94 -7.97
CA GLY A 276 -16.54 2.81 -8.95
C GLY A 276 -15.17 2.72 -8.29
N GLU A 277 -14.17 2.71 -9.11
CA GLU A 277 -12.77 2.59 -8.73
C GLU A 277 -12.18 3.99 -8.63
N ILE A 278 -12.26 4.58 -7.43
CA ILE A 278 -11.76 5.93 -7.17
C ILE A 278 -10.24 5.86 -7.11
N ARG A 279 -9.60 6.76 -7.86
CA ARG A 279 -8.13 6.83 -7.98
C ARG A 279 -7.55 8.02 -7.25
N ASP A 280 -8.32 9.10 -7.15
CA ASP A 280 -7.86 10.30 -6.48
C ASP A 280 -9.03 11.14 -5.96
N ILE A 281 -8.81 11.86 -4.86
CA ILE A 281 -9.76 12.77 -4.24
C ILE A 281 -9.02 14.08 -3.96
N GLN A 282 -9.55 15.19 -4.49
CA GLN A 282 -8.92 16.49 -4.35
C GLN A 282 -9.88 17.52 -3.77
N LYS A 283 -9.34 18.41 -2.91
CA LYS A 283 -10.06 19.58 -2.41
C LYS A 283 -9.81 20.77 -3.33
N LEU A 284 -10.89 21.40 -3.78
CA LEU A 284 -10.83 22.60 -4.61
C LEU A 284 -11.68 23.72 -3.99
N LYS A 285 -11.06 24.85 -3.68
CA LYS A 285 -11.77 26.06 -3.26
C LYS A 285 -12.10 26.90 -4.49
N LEU A 286 -13.40 27.03 -4.79
CA LEU A 286 -13.93 27.89 -5.84
C LEU A 286 -14.67 29.07 -5.20
N LYS A 287 -14.05 30.25 -5.24
CA LYS A 287 -14.53 31.43 -4.50
C LYS A 287 -14.64 31.09 -3.01
N GLU A 288 -15.85 31.22 -2.43
CA GLU A 288 -16.13 30.90 -1.01
C GLU A 288 -16.59 29.44 -0.77
N ARG A 289 -16.67 28.62 -1.83
CA ARG A 289 -17.19 27.25 -1.75
C ARG A 289 -16.06 26.23 -1.80
N ILE A 290 -16.14 25.24 -0.92
CA ILE A 290 -15.24 24.12 -0.92
C ILE A 290 -15.91 22.96 -1.67
N ASN A 291 -15.20 22.44 -2.66
CA ASN A 291 -15.63 21.31 -3.45
C ASN A 291 -14.63 20.16 -3.29
N TYR A 292 -15.14 18.95 -3.25
CA TYR A 292 -14.34 17.71 -3.28
C TYR A 292 -14.56 17.02 -4.62
N ILE A 293 -13.47 16.75 -5.32
CA ILE A 293 -13.46 16.19 -6.66
C ILE A 293 -12.96 14.75 -6.57
N PHE A 294 -13.75 13.82 -7.08
CA PHE A 294 -13.41 12.41 -7.12
C PHE A 294 -13.12 11.98 -8.55
N SER A 295 -11.90 11.51 -8.81
CA SER A 295 -11.54 10.90 -10.08
C SER A 295 -11.78 9.41 -10.04
N ILE A 296 -12.63 8.93 -10.97
CA ILE A 296 -13.10 7.55 -11.02
C ILE A 296 -12.57 6.91 -12.30
N ASN A 297 -11.91 5.76 -12.17
CA ASN A 297 -11.37 5.03 -13.30
C ASN A 297 -12.46 4.70 -14.33
N ASN A 298 -12.24 5.08 -15.59
CA ASN A 298 -13.14 4.86 -16.72
C ASN A 298 -14.57 5.42 -16.47
N SER A 299 -14.69 6.56 -15.78
CA SER A 299 -15.95 7.25 -15.51
C SER A 299 -15.77 8.76 -15.46
N SER A 300 -16.87 9.52 -15.36
CA SER A 300 -16.81 10.97 -15.19
C SER A 300 -16.38 11.35 -13.79
N LEU A 301 -15.77 12.53 -13.66
CA LEU A 301 -15.52 13.14 -12.35
C LEU A 301 -16.81 13.35 -11.58
N LYS A 302 -16.76 13.22 -10.26
CA LYS A 302 -17.84 13.58 -9.34
C LYS A 302 -17.41 14.75 -8.49
N PHE A 303 -18.36 15.66 -8.26
CA PHE A 303 -18.17 16.87 -7.49
C PHE A 303 -19.15 16.86 -6.32
N TYR A 304 -18.64 17.11 -5.13
CA TYR A 304 -19.43 17.29 -3.92
C TYR A 304 -19.06 18.64 -3.32
N GLU A 305 -20.05 19.45 -3.02
CA GLU A 305 -19.89 20.75 -2.34
C GLU A 305 -20.13 20.55 -0.85
N ARG A 306 -19.28 21.14 -0.01
CA ARG A 306 -19.52 21.19 1.43
C ARG A 306 -20.69 22.11 1.70
N GLU A 307 -21.74 21.62 2.37
CA GLU A 307 -22.80 22.45 2.92
C GLU A 307 -22.26 23.23 4.14
N ASN A 308 -22.63 24.50 4.23
CA ASN A 308 -22.22 25.38 5.33
C ASN A 308 -23.04 25.14 6.60
#